data_4beeaa645e8a35dc2aceb94970db4373
#
_entry.id   4beeaa645e8a35dc2aceb94970db4373
#
_cell.length_a   1.000
_cell.length_b   1.000
_cell.length_c   1.000
_cell.angle_alpha   90.00
_cell.angle_beta   90.00
_cell.angle_gamma   90.00
#
_symmetry.space_group_name_H-M   'P 1'
#
loop_
_entity.id
_entity.type
_entity.pdbx_description
1 polymer ?
#
loop_
_entity_poly.entity_id
_entity_poly.type
_entity_poly.pdbx_seq_one_letter_code
_entity_poly.pdbx_strand_id
1 'polypeptide(L)' 'MVAELTDEDKIYLRLKWGKAYKPEEWIELEKLYNEMMESYDIQAAGDKNTLMLACKSSLKAN' A
#
# COMPACT_ATOMS: atom_id res chain seq x y z
N MET A 1 5.06 -4.05 17.58
CA MET A 1 4.72 -3.36 16.35
C MET A 1 5.85 -2.47 15.89
N VAL A 2 6.22 -2.58 14.66
CA VAL A 2 7.37 -1.86 14.14
C VAL A 2 6.91 -0.60 13.43
N ALA A 3 7.40 0.51 13.90
CA ALA A 3 7.10 1.77 13.26
C ALA A 3 8.20 2.20 12.30
N GLU A 4 9.31 1.50 12.33
CA GLU A 4 10.44 1.86 11.50
C GLU A 4 10.60 0.87 10.38
N LEU A 5 10.95 1.40 9.22
CA LEU A 5 11.16 0.59 8.04
C LEU A 5 12.65 0.29 7.90
N THR A 6 12.94 -0.96 7.62
CA THR A 6 14.33 -1.32 7.30
C THR A 6 14.63 -0.90 5.87
N ASP A 7 15.91 -0.99 5.53
CA ASP A 7 16.30 -0.64 4.16
C ASP A 7 15.59 -1.54 3.16
N GLU A 8 15.49 -2.81 3.47
CA GLU A 8 14.82 -3.74 2.58
C GLU A 8 13.34 -3.41 2.44
N ASP A 9 12.73 -3.06 3.55
CA ASP A 9 11.33 -2.68 3.52
C ASP A 9 11.13 -1.46 2.64
N LYS A 10 12.02 -0.49 2.75
CA LYS A 10 11.91 0.72 1.95
C LYS A 10 12.03 0.40 0.47
N ILE A 11 12.98 -0.47 0.12
CA ILE A 11 13.15 -0.84 -1.28
C ILE A 11 11.90 -1.54 -1.77
N TYR A 12 11.38 -2.47 -0.99
CA TYR A 12 10.20 -3.21 -1.38
C TYR A 12 9.01 -2.29 -1.60
N LEU A 13 8.76 -1.42 -0.64
CA LEU A 13 7.62 -0.51 -0.72
C LEU A 13 7.80 0.50 -1.84
N ARG A 14 9.03 0.92 -2.05
CA ARG A 14 9.31 1.86 -3.12
C ARG A 14 8.99 1.24 -4.47
N LEU A 15 9.36 -0.02 -4.64
CA LEU A 15 9.05 -0.72 -5.88
C LEU A 15 7.57 -0.98 -6.02
N LYS A 16 6.91 -1.24 -4.90
CA LYS A 16 5.49 -1.54 -4.92
C LYS A 16 4.65 -0.29 -5.14
N TRP A 17 4.91 0.75 -4.40
CA TRP A 17 4.08 1.95 -4.44
C TRP A 17 4.65 3.05 -5.31
N GLY A 18 5.97 3.07 -5.46
CA GLY A 18 6.59 4.07 -6.28
C GLY A 18 7.33 5.11 -5.45
N LYS A 19 8.35 5.68 -6.07
CA LYS A 19 9.17 6.66 -5.37
C LYS A 19 8.49 8.02 -5.30
N ALA A 20 7.34 8.16 -5.93
CA ALA A 20 6.61 9.41 -5.89
C ALA A 20 6.03 9.67 -4.51
N TYR A 21 5.94 8.63 -3.71
CA TYR A 21 5.41 8.75 -2.36
C TYR A 21 6.54 8.74 -1.35
N LYS A 22 6.25 9.34 -0.20
CA LYS A 22 7.21 9.37 0.88
C LYS A 22 7.11 8.08 1.69
N PRO A 23 8.18 7.74 2.43
CA PRO A 23 8.13 6.52 3.26
C PRO A 23 6.95 6.52 4.23
N GLU A 24 6.57 7.67 4.73
CA GLU A 24 5.42 7.76 5.62
C GLU A 24 4.15 7.36 4.88
N GLU A 25 4.06 7.78 3.64
CA GLU A 25 2.89 7.45 2.84
C GLU A 25 2.86 5.98 2.49
N TRP A 26 4.04 5.37 2.32
CA TRP A 26 4.10 3.93 2.08
C TRP A 26 3.48 3.17 3.23
N ILE A 27 3.73 3.60 4.44
CA ILE A 27 3.17 2.93 5.62
C ILE A 27 1.65 3.03 5.58
N GLU A 28 1.14 4.20 5.28
CA GLU A 28 -0.30 4.40 5.19
C GLU A 28 -0.90 3.55 4.08
N LEU A 29 -0.25 3.56 2.93
CA LEU A 29 -0.75 2.78 1.79
C LEU A 29 -0.78 1.31 2.11
N GLU A 30 0.27 0.83 2.73
CA GLU A 30 0.34 -0.59 3.09
C GLU A 30 -0.75 -0.94 4.10
N LYS A 31 -0.98 -0.05 5.04
CA LYS A 31 -2.01 -0.26 6.04
C LYS A 31 -3.39 -0.33 5.40
N LEU A 32 -3.67 0.61 4.51
CA LEU A 32 -4.94 0.62 3.80
C LEU A 32 -5.10 -0.63 2.95
N TYR A 33 -4.03 -1.00 2.29
CA TYR A 33 -4.05 -2.17 1.43
C TYR A 33 -4.42 -3.42 2.21
N ASN A 34 -3.78 -3.59 3.37
CA ASN A 34 -4.04 -4.75 4.21
C ASN A 34 -5.46 -4.73 4.73
N GLU A 35 -5.95 -3.57 5.13
CA GLU A 35 -7.31 -3.45 5.62
C GLU A 35 -8.31 -3.82 4.54
N MET A 36 -8.06 -3.36 3.34
CA MET A 36 -8.97 -3.68 2.24
C MET A 36 -8.91 -5.16 1.90
N MET A 37 -7.73 -5.74 1.99
CA MET A 37 -7.60 -7.17 1.72
C MET A 37 -8.39 -8.00 2.71
N GLU A 38 -8.46 -7.55 3.94
CA GLU A 38 -9.22 -8.26 4.95
C GLU A 38 -10.70 -8.02 4.81
N SER A 39 -11.07 -6.79 4.44
CA SER A 39 -12.48 -6.46 4.31
C SER A 39 -13.10 -7.12 3.10
N TYR A 40 -12.37 -7.17 2.01
CA TYR A 40 -12.91 -7.73 0.79
C TYR A 40 -12.43 -9.15 0.62
N ASP A 41 -13.37 -10.01 0.30
CA ASP A 41 -13.04 -11.40 0.03
C ASP A 41 -12.61 -11.51 -1.43
N ILE A 42 -11.46 -10.96 -1.71
CA ILE A 42 -10.97 -10.92 -3.08
C ILE A 42 -10.34 -12.26 -3.42
N GLN A 43 -11.14 -13.13 -3.94
CA GLN A 43 -10.62 -14.41 -4.40
C GLN A 43 -10.37 -14.38 -5.89
N ALA A 44 -11.13 -13.58 -6.58
CA ALA A 44 -10.91 -13.41 -8.01
C ALA A 44 -9.61 -12.67 -8.14
N ALA A 45 -8.61 -13.39 -8.35
CA ALA A 45 -7.29 -12.82 -8.43
C ALA A 45 -7.21 -11.75 -9.48
N GLY A 46 -6.15 -11.03 -9.42
CA GLY A 46 -5.88 -10.11 -10.48
C GLY A 46 -6.25 -8.69 -10.18
N ASP A 47 -6.99 -8.47 -9.15
CA ASP A 47 -7.42 -7.12 -8.85
C ASP A 47 -6.55 -6.45 -7.81
N LYS A 48 -5.34 -6.95 -7.63
CA LYS A 48 -4.43 -6.29 -6.73
C LYS A 48 -4.10 -4.89 -7.22
N ASN A 49 -3.97 -4.73 -8.53
CA ASN A 49 -3.70 -3.42 -9.10
C ASN A 49 -4.83 -2.46 -8.81
N THR A 50 -6.06 -2.93 -8.96
CA THR A 50 -7.21 -2.11 -8.66
C THR A 50 -7.22 -1.71 -7.20
N LEU A 51 -6.88 -2.65 -6.33
CA LEU A 51 -6.83 -2.37 -4.91
C LEU A 51 -5.77 -1.32 -4.59
N MET A 52 -4.62 -1.46 -5.22
CA MET A 52 -3.55 -0.49 -5.02
C MET A 52 -3.95 0.89 -5.53
N LEU A 53 -4.64 0.93 -6.64
CA LEU A 53 -5.11 2.19 -7.19
C LEU A 53 -6.12 2.83 -6.25
N ALA A 54 -6.97 2.02 -5.65
CA ALA A 54 -7.94 2.54 -4.69
C ALA A 54 -7.23 3.15 -3.50
N CYS A 55 -6.20 2.49 -3.01
CA CYS A 55 -5.45 3.02 -1.89
C CYS A 55 -4.77 4.33 -2.25
N LYS A 56 -4.16 4.38 -3.43
CA LYS A 56 -3.48 5.60 -3.86
C LYS A 56 -4.47 6.73 -4.04
N SER A 57 -5.62 6.42 -4.61
CA SER A 57 -6.63 7.43 -4.83
C SER A 57 -7.15 7.95 -3.50
N SER A 58 -7.34 7.07 -2.54
CA SER A 58 -7.82 7.48 -1.23
C SER A 58 -6.80 8.40 -0.57
N LEU A 59 -5.54 8.08 -0.69
CA LEU A 59 -4.50 8.90 -0.09
C LEU A 59 -4.43 10.26 -0.75
N LYS A 60 -4.65 10.30 -2.05
CA LYS A 60 -4.57 11.54 -2.79
C LYS A 60 -5.85 12.34 -2.77
N ALA A 61 -6.90 11.78 -2.24
CA ALA A 61 -8.21 12.41 -2.32
C ALA A 61 -8.27 13.72 -1.57
N ASN A 62 -7.26 14.04 -0.84
CA ASN A 62 -7.29 15.31 -0.09
C ASN A 62 -6.92 16.48 -0.99
#